data_96a48348f1df78fc01f6ac3c0c894069
#
_entry.id   96a48348f1df78fc01f6ac3c0c894069
#
_cell.length_a   1.000
_cell.length_b   1.000
_cell.length_c   1.000
_cell.angle_alpha   90.00
_cell.angle_beta   90.00
_cell.angle_gamma   90.00
#
_symmetry.space_group_name_H-M   'P 1'
#
loop_
_entity.id
_entity.type
_entity.pdbx_description
1 polymer ?
#
loop_
_entity_poly.entity_id
_entity_poly.type
_entity_poly.pdbx_seq_one_letter_code
_entity_poly.pdbx_strand_id
1 'polypeptide(L)'
;MNPEQASVQAHRLLELLDLEFDALKEQLLDRFESMQAEKAAILGSLSNLQLPSEGADALAWEPFRDLIRLCKDRHRRNEILLQRKLDAIRAALRTLQGPDPLNAVEVYDRMGRLSGIRRGRGLADA
;
A
#
# COMPACT_ATOMS: atom_id res chain seq x y z
N MET A 1 1.20 19.31 18.51
CA MET A 1 2.08 18.15 18.76
C MET A 1 3.54 18.61 18.69
N ASN A 2 4.34 18.28 19.69
CA ASN A 2 5.74 18.64 19.67
C ASN A 2 6.58 17.53 19.00
N PRO A 3 7.89 17.78 18.73
CA PRO A 3 8.72 16.78 18.04
C PRO A 3 8.79 15.44 18.74
N GLU A 4 8.80 15.43 20.06
CA GLU A 4 8.87 14.17 20.81
C GLU A 4 7.59 13.36 20.67
N GLN A 5 6.44 14.01 20.78
CA GLN A 5 5.15 13.35 20.61
C GLN A 5 5.01 12.80 19.19
N ALA A 6 5.41 13.59 18.20
CA ALA A 6 5.36 13.15 16.81
C ALA A 6 6.29 11.95 16.58
N SER A 7 7.48 11.96 17.19
CA SER A 7 8.41 10.85 17.07
C SER A 7 7.88 9.57 17.69
N VAL A 8 7.18 9.67 18.82
CA VAL A 8 6.54 8.50 19.44
C VAL A 8 5.52 7.89 18.48
N GLN A 9 4.71 8.72 17.83
CA GLN A 9 3.74 8.23 16.86
C GLN A 9 4.41 7.64 15.62
N ALA A 10 5.49 8.26 15.16
CA ALA A 10 6.24 7.74 14.02
C ALA A 10 6.88 6.38 14.34
N HIS A 11 7.40 6.21 15.56
CA HIS A 11 7.91 4.91 16.00
C HIS A 11 6.81 3.85 16.01
N ARG A 12 5.64 4.21 16.51
CA ARG A 12 4.51 3.27 16.51
C ARG A 12 4.10 2.90 15.08
N LEU A 13 4.09 3.89 14.20
CA LEU A 13 3.80 3.64 12.79
C LEU A 13 4.82 2.67 12.18
N LEU A 14 6.09 2.88 12.50
CA LEU A 14 7.15 2.01 12.00
C LEU A 14 6.97 0.56 12.50
N GLU A 15 6.61 0.39 13.76
CA GLU A 15 6.30 -0.93 14.31
C GLU A 15 5.13 -1.58 13.58
N LEU A 16 4.06 -0.82 13.35
CA LEU A 16 2.90 -1.31 12.63
C LEU A 16 3.26 -1.74 11.22
N LEU A 17 4.11 -0.97 10.54
CA LEU A 17 4.53 -1.31 9.19
C LEU A 17 5.34 -2.62 9.16
N ASP A 18 6.17 -2.86 10.17
CA ASP A 18 6.92 -4.10 10.25
C ASP A 18 6.03 -5.30 10.59
N LEU A 19 5.06 -5.09 11.49
CA LEU A 19 4.06 -6.13 11.79
C LEU A 19 3.18 -6.42 10.59
N GLU A 20 2.83 -5.39 9.83
CA GLU A 20 2.07 -5.52 8.59
C GLU A 20 2.83 -6.35 7.56
N PHE A 21 4.13 -6.09 7.44
CA PHE A 21 4.99 -6.85 6.54
C PHE A 21 5.02 -8.33 6.92
N ASP A 22 5.17 -8.63 8.21
CA ASP A 22 5.18 -10.01 8.70
C ASP A 22 3.84 -10.69 8.43
N ALA A 23 2.74 -9.99 8.68
CA ALA A 23 1.40 -10.52 8.40
C ALA A 23 1.22 -10.82 6.92
N LEU A 24 1.72 -9.95 6.04
CA LEU A 24 1.64 -10.19 4.60
C LEU A 24 2.48 -11.38 4.16
N LYS A 25 3.69 -11.52 4.71
CA LYS A 25 4.55 -12.67 4.39
C LYS A 25 3.91 -13.98 4.76
N GLU A 26 3.26 -14.02 5.92
CA GLU A 26 2.66 -15.23 6.46
C GLU A 26 1.19 -15.40 6.05
N GLN A 27 0.68 -14.47 5.25
CA GLN A 27 -0.69 -14.48 4.75
C GLN A 27 -1.74 -14.47 5.86
N LEU A 28 -1.44 -13.75 6.95
CA LEU A 28 -2.34 -13.57 8.08
C LEU A 28 -3.18 -12.31 7.82
N LEU A 29 -4.15 -12.42 6.92
CA LEU A 29 -4.93 -11.28 6.45
C LEU A 29 -5.76 -10.62 7.54
N ASP A 30 -6.29 -11.39 8.48
CA ASP A 30 -7.04 -10.83 9.60
C ASP A 30 -6.15 -9.94 10.47
N ARG A 31 -4.91 -10.36 10.68
CA ARG A 31 -3.95 -9.57 11.45
C ARG A 31 -3.56 -8.32 10.69
N PHE A 32 -3.34 -8.43 9.38
CA PHE A 32 -3.05 -7.29 8.53
C PHE A 32 -4.17 -6.27 8.63
N GLU A 33 -5.41 -6.73 8.50
CA GLU A 33 -6.59 -5.87 8.54
C GLU A 33 -6.79 -5.21 9.90
N SER A 34 -6.52 -5.94 10.97
CA SER A 34 -6.71 -5.41 12.34
C SER A 34 -5.80 -4.23 12.66
N MET A 35 -4.70 -4.07 11.92
CA MET A 35 -3.77 -2.96 12.14
C MET A 35 -4.12 -1.69 11.38
N GLN A 36 -5.04 -1.78 10.41
CA GLN A 36 -5.30 -0.66 9.52
C GLN A 36 -5.95 0.54 10.20
N ALA A 37 -6.80 0.32 11.20
CA ALA A 37 -7.47 1.40 11.91
C ALA A 37 -6.47 2.26 12.70
N GLU A 38 -5.56 1.62 13.43
CA GLU A 38 -4.53 2.35 14.18
C GLU A 38 -3.58 3.07 13.23
N LYS A 39 -3.19 2.41 12.15
CA LYS A 39 -2.32 3.01 11.13
C LYS A 39 -2.96 4.27 10.54
N ALA A 40 -4.23 4.19 10.19
CA ALA A 40 -4.96 5.33 9.64
C ALA A 40 -5.07 6.48 10.65
N ALA A 41 -5.30 6.16 11.92
CA ALA A 41 -5.37 7.18 12.97
C ALA A 41 -4.05 7.93 13.14
N ILE A 42 -2.94 7.20 13.15
CA ILE A 42 -1.62 7.81 13.26
C ILE A 42 -1.32 8.68 12.04
N LEU A 43 -1.59 8.17 10.84
CA LEU A 43 -1.37 8.93 9.60
C LEU A 43 -2.22 10.20 9.59
N GLY A 44 -3.46 10.12 10.05
CA GLY A 44 -4.34 11.28 10.17
C GLY A 44 -3.76 12.32 11.11
N SER A 45 -3.24 11.90 12.26
CA SER A 45 -2.62 12.83 13.21
C SER A 45 -1.37 13.48 12.63
N LEU A 46 -0.53 12.70 11.96
CA LEU A 46 0.73 13.21 11.42
C LEU A 46 0.53 14.08 10.18
N SER A 47 -0.51 13.84 9.40
CA SER A 47 -0.74 14.60 8.18
C SER A 47 -1.10 16.06 8.43
N ASN A 48 -1.52 16.38 9.65
CA ASN A 48 -1.89 17.76 10.02
C ASN A 48 -0.71 18.57 10.55
N LEU A 49 0.47 17.95 10.65
CA LEU A 49 1.64 18.65 11.17
C LEU A 49 2.21 19.60 10.14
N GLN A 50 2.57 20.79 10.62
CA GLN A 50 3.30 21.77 9.82
C GLN A 50 4.70 21.85 10.41
N LEU A 51 5.70 21.45 9.66
CA LEU A 51 7.07 21.40 10.13
C LEU A 51 7.83 22.66 9.74
N PRO A 52 8.59 23.25 10.68
CA PRO A 52 9.42 24.39 10.34
C PRO A 52 10.52 23.96 9.37
N SER A 53 10.86 24.84 8.44
CA SER A 53 11.87 24.57 7.42
C SER A 53 13.24 25.10 7.77
N GLU A 54 13.32 25.99 8.73
CA GLU A 54 14.57 26.68 9.08
C GLU A 54 14.72 26.87 10.59
N GLY A 55 15.95 27.06 11.02
CA GLY A 55 16.29 27.42 12.38
C GLY A 55 16.39 26.26 13.36
N ALA A 56 16.45 26.60 14.64
CA ALA A 56 16.59 25.61 15.71
C ALA A 56 15.38 24.67 15.78
N ASP A 57 14.19 25.21 15.48
CA ASP A 57 12.97 24.39 15.48
C ASP A 57 13.04 23.30 14.40
N ALA A 58 13.59 23.65 13.22
CA ALA A 58 13.75 22.65 12.16
C ALA A 58 14.70 21.53 12.60
N LEU A 59 15.76 21.87 13.33
CA LEU A 59 16.70 20.87 13.85
C LEU A 59 16.04 19.94 14.86
N ALA A 60 15.15 20.46 15.68
CA ALA A 60 14.44 19.66 16.67
C ALA A 60 13.55 18.59 16.01
N TRP A 61 13.13 18.80 14.78
CA TRP A 61 12.28 17.87 14.03
C TRP A 61 13.08 16.87 13.18
N GLU A 62 14.41 16.97 13.12
CA GLU A 62 15.20 16.04 12.32
C GLU A 62 15.02 14.56 12.69
N PRO A 63 15.02 14.17 13.98
CA PRO A 63 14.76 12.77 14.31
C PRO A 63 13.42 12.27 13.81
N PHE A 64 12.38 13.11 13.87
CA PHE A 64 11.07 12.77 13.35
C PHE A 64 11.11 12.59 11.83
N ARG A 65 11.79 13.48 11.12
CA ARG A 65 11.93 13.37 9.66
C ARG A 65 12.62 12.09 9.25
N ASP A 66 13.65 11.69 10.00
CA ASP A 66 14.37 10.43 9.76
C ASP A 66 13.45 9.24 9.92
N LEU A 67 12.62 9.25 10.97
CA LEU A 67 11.64 8.19 11.19
C LEU A 67 10.61 8.13 10.06
N ILE A 68 10.16 9.28 9.57
CA ILE A 68 9.21 9.33 8.48
C ILE A 68 9.82 8.77 7.19
N ARG A 69 11.10 9.03 6.94
CA ARG A 69 11.77 8.43 5.77
C ARG A 69 11.78 6.91 5.86
N LEU A 70 12.07 6.37 7.06
CA LEU A 70 12.02 4.93 7.29
C LEU A 70 10.59 4.39 7.10
N CYS A 71 9.59 5.11 7.60
CA CYS A 71 8.20 4.70 7.42
C CYS A 71 7.82 4.64 5.95
N LYS A 72 8.24 5.63 5.17
CA LYS A 72 7.97 5.64 3.73
C LYS A 72 8.61 4.44 3.03
N ASP A 73 9.84 4.12 3.36
CA ASP A 73 10.54 2.98 2.77
C ASP A 73 9.83 1.66 3.13
N ARG A 74 9.43 1.50 4.39
CA ARG A 74 8.74 0.31 4.85
C ARG A 74 7.35 0.18 4.23
N HIS A 75 6.65 1.29 4.13
CA HIS A 75 5.34 1.31 3.48
C HIS A 75 5.46 0.89 2.02
N ARG A 76 6.45 1.43 1.31
CA ARG A 76 6.68 1.04 -0.09
C ARG A 76 7.01 -0.44 -0.23
N ARG A 77 7.85 -0.96 0.67
CA ARG A 77 8.16 -2.40 0.71
C ARG A 77 6.88 -3.23 0.86
N ASN A 78 6.00 -2.79 1.77
CA ASN A 78 4.75 -3.50 2.04
C ASN A 78 3.80 -3.44 0.84
N GLU A 79 3.73 -2.30 0.18
CA GLU A 79 2.91 -2.17 -1.04
C GLU A 79 3.37 -3.11 -2.14
N ILE A 80 4.67 -3.20 -2.34
CA ILE A 80 5.25 -4.10 -3.34
C ILE A 80 4.91 -5.56 -3.01
N LEU A 81 5.06 -5.94 -1.75
CA LEU A 81 4.75 -7.30 -1.32
C LEU A 81 3.27 -7.61 -1.50
N LEU A 82 2.40 -6.68 -1.09
CA LEU A 82 0.96 -6.84 -1.24
C LEU A 82 0.60 -7.03 -2.72
N GLN A 83 1.17 -6.21 -3.59
CA GLN A 83 0.90 -6.31 -5.02
C GLN A 83 1.33 -7.66 -5.59
N ARG A 84 2.50 -8.15 -5.18
CA ARG A 84 2.98 -9.47 -5.61
C ARG A 84 2.07 -10.59 -5.15
N LYS A 85 1.55 -10.49 -3.92
CA LYS A 85 0.62 -11.49 -3.38
C LYS A 85 -0.68 -11.51 -4.17
N LEU A 86 -1.21 -10.33 -4.49
CA LEU A 86 -2.42 -10.22 -5.30
C LEU A 86 -2.22 -10.77 -6.71
N ASP A 87 -1.09 -10.48 -7.33
CA ASP A 87 -0.77 -10.99 -8.65
C ASP A 87 -0.67 -12.52 -8.64
N ALA A 88 -0.05 -13.09 -7.61
CA ALA A 88 0.05 -14.52 -7.45
C ALA A 88 -1.32 -15.19 -7.30
N ILE A 89 -2.21 -14.57 -6.53
CA ILE A 89 -3.57 -15.07 -6.35
C ILE A 89 -4.32 -15.05 -7.69
N ARG A 90 -4.20 -13.96 -8.44
CA ARG A 90 -4.84 -13.87 -9.77
C ARG A 90 -4.32 -14.93 -10.72
N ALA A 91 -3.01 -15.14 -10.71
CA ALA A 91 -2.40 -16.17 -11.56
C ALA A 91 -2.90 -17.57 -11.19
N ALA A 92 -3.01 -17.87 -9.90
CA ALA A 92 -3.51 -19.15 -9.42
C ALA A 92 -4.98 -19.35 -9.83
N LEU A 93 -5.80 -18.30 -9.69
CA LEU A 93 -7.20 -18.39 -10.09
C LEU A 93 -7.35 -18.63 -11.59
N ARG A 94 -6.56 -17.96 -12.41
CA ARG A 94 -6.58 -18.19 -13.85
C ARG A 94 -6.20 -19.63 -14.21
N THR A 95 -5.22 -20.19 -13.50
CA THR A 95 -4.79 -21.56 -13.73
C THR A 95 -5.86 -22.57 -13.36
N LEU A 96 -6.55 -22.34 -12.24
CA LEU A 96 -7.55 -23.27 -11.72
C LEU A 96 -8.89 -23.19 -12.42
N GLN A 97 -9.30 -21.98 -12.82
CA GLN A 97 -10.62 -21.74 -13.36
C GLN A 97 -10.63 -21.43 -14.86
N GLY A 98 -9.45 -21.44 -15.47
CA GLY A 98 -9.32 -20.97 -16.84
C GLY A 98 -9.30 -19.45 -16.89
N PRO A 99 -9.63 -18.83 -18.01
CA PRO A 99 -9.60 -17.38 -18.14
C PRO A 99 -10.46 -16.71 -17.07
N ASP A 100 -9.97 -15.59 -16.53
CA ASP A 100 -10.75 -14.78 -15.63
C ASP A 100 -12.01 -14.33 -16.34
N PRO A 101 -13.21 -14.47 -15.74
CA PRO A 101 -14.46 -14.04 -16.37
C PRO A 101 -14.44 -12.60 -16.87
N LEU A 102 -13.82 -11.69 -16.13
CA LEU A 102 -13.72 -10.30 -16.57
C LEU A 102 -12.80 -10.14 -17.76
N ASN A 103 -11.68 -10.86 -17.78
CA ASN A 103 -10.78 -10.85 -18.92
C ASN A 103 -11.42 -11.50 -20.14
N ALA A 104 -12.20 -12.55 -19.92
CA ALA A 104 -12.92 -13.18 -20.99
C ALA A 104 -13.92 -12.23 -21.64
N VAL A 105 -14.61 -11.43 -20.83
CA VAL A 105 -15.53 -10.41 -21.34
C VAL A 105 -14.78 -9.36 -22.14
N GLU A 106 -13.64 -8.88 -21.63
CA GLU A 106 -12.82 -7.91 -22.34
C GLU A 106 -12.35 -8.42 -23.70
N VAL A 107 -11.82 -9.63 -23.71
CA VAL A 107 -11.36 -10.26 -24.95
C VAL A 107 -12.49 -10.43 -25.92
N TYR A 108 -13.64 -10.85 -25.44
CA TYR A 108 -14.84 -10.97 -26.26
C TYR A 108 -15.22 -9.65 -26.88
N ASP A 109 -15.26 -8.58 -26.07
CA ASP A 109 -15.58 -7.26 -26.54
C ASP A 109 -14.62 -6.76 -27.61
N ARG A 110 -13.34 -6.98 -27.39
CA ARG A 110 -12.33 -6.59 -28.37
C ARG A 110 -12.50 -7.34 -29.65
N MET A 111 -12.68 -8.63 -29.57
CA MET A 111 -12.87 -9.48 -30.72
C MET A 111 -14.24 -9.27 -31.34
N GLY A 112 -15.26 -9.09 -30.52
CA GLY A 112 -16.59 -8.79 -30.96
C GLY A 112 -16.64 -7.51 -31.74
N ARG A 113 -15.76 -6.59 -31.43
CA ARG A 113 -15.70 -5.36 -32.14
C ARG A 113 -14.64 -5.36 -33.14
N LEU A 114 -13.85 -6.31 -33.09
CA LEU A 114 -12.81 -6.53 -33.95
C LEU A 114 -13.23 -7.41 -34.96
N SER A 115 -13.89 -8.12 -34.49
CA SER A 115 -14.72 -8.80 -34.90
C SER A 115 -15.74 -8.02 -34.72
N GLY A 116 -15.71 -7.23 -34.21
CA GLY A 116 -15.61 -6.38 -33.60
C GLY A 116 -15.33 -5.41 -32.60
N ILE A 117 -14.56 -5.30 -31.76
CA ILE A 117 -14.23 -4.41 -30.77
C ILE A 117 -13.08 -4.03 -30.29
N ARG A 118 -12.44 -3.53 -29.71
CA ARG A 118 -11.77 -3.39 -28.90
C ARG A 118 -11.39 -2.80 -28.09
N ARG A 119 -11.30 -2.27 -27.74
CA ARG A 119 -11.05 -1.65 -26.81
C ARG A 119 -10.11 -1.59 -26.07
N GLY A 120 -9.77 -1.60 -25.85
CA GLY A 120 -9.06 -1.75 -25.33
C GLY A 120 -8.51 -1.54 -24.63
N ARG A 121 -8.64 -1.43 -24.43
CA ARG A 121 -8.25 -1.42 -23.65
C ARG A 121 -7.63 -1.66 -22.96
N GLY A 122 -7.69 -1.81 -22.71
CA GLY A 122 -7.42 -2.23 -22.22
C GLY A 122 -7.28 -2.45 -21.40
N LEU A 123 -7.77 -2.75 -21.25
CA LEU A 123 -7.66 -3.11 -20.55
C LEU A 123 -7.07 -3.63 -20.02
N ALA A 124 -7.08 -3.86 -20.33
CA ALA A 124 -6.52 -4.41 -20.04
C ALA A 124 -5.79 -4.74 -19.51
N ASP A 125 -5.79 -4.99 -19.50
CA ASP A 125 -5.10 -5.36 -19.17
C ASP A 125 -4.55 -5.57 -18.65
N ALA A 126 -4.93 -5.68 -18.65
CA ALA A 126 -4.60 -5.82 -18.42
C ALA A 126 -4.15 -6.06 -18.43
#